data_854f23d3fc5ffd418fb3f134c3086aba
#
_entry.id   854f23d3fc5ffd418fb3f134c3086aba
#
_cell.length_a   1.000
_cell.length_b   1.000
_cell.length_c   1.000
_cell.angle_alpha   90.00
_cell.angle_beta   90.00
_cell.angle_gamma   90.00
#
_symmetry.space_group_name_H-M   'P 1'
#
loop_
_entity.id
_entity.type
_entity.pdbx_description
1 polymer ?
#
loop_
_entity_poly.entity_id
_entity_poly.type
_entity_poly.pdbx_seq_one_letter_code
_entity_poly.pdbx_strand_id
1 'polypeptide(L)'
;MRVRPSPAAAALLIVTATAAPATVAAQEPMTPRSAAIDSQYTCIICHIDKRADFVQGVHSERGMRCHDCHGGDPTAFDVAGAHGSLDFIGPPTKIQTVELCASCHSDPDMMRQYGLGVGQLAEFRSSRHGQLLLEEHDMNAPTCTDCHDAHTILPPNDARSNVYPTNIVATCARCHEDRQLMERYGIPTDQVEQFRASAHGVALFVHGNFAAPTCINCHGSHAALPPRVTQIANVCGQCHVLVRQAFYAGPHGAAALAGNLPGCTACHSNHGTEGVPPPEISETCTRCHAAESAPALVGVEVQEEAMQANADLQSAEEAIERLVTLGRRAADTRFRYRTALTAHRQIALTQHSLDLDELGDLSREVASITRDIRNSAEVAAEGRWEHKLILIPVWFLALSATVLAAFMLRGLRKGAL
;
A
#
# COMPACT_ATOMS: atom_id res chain seq x y z
N MET A 1 63.34 19.40 -36.49
CA MET A 1 62.92 20.56 -35.67
C MET A 1 62.04 20.03 -34.53
N ARG A 2 62.57 19.93 -33.34
CA ARG A 2 61.84 19.46 -32.14
C ARG A 2 61.34 20.69 -31.37
N VAL A 3 60.03 20.84 -31.25
CA VAL A 3 59.45 21.91 -30.41
C VAL A 3 59.05 21.24 -29.05
N ARG A 4 59.66 21.77 -27.98
CA ARG A 4 59.33 21.42 -26.60
C ARG A 4 58.12 22.26 -26.15
N PRO A 5 57.13 21.69 -25.44
CA PRO A 5 56.15 22.50 -24.74
C PRO A 5 56.67 22.94 -23.37
N SER A 6 56.42 24.21 -23.04
CA SER A 6 56.66 24.86 -21.75
C SER A 6 55.59 24.48 -20.74
N PRO A 7 55.90 24.33 -19.45
CA PRO A 7 54.89 24.03 -18.43
C PRO A 7 54.19 25.32 -17.99
N ALA A 8 52.89 25.41 -18.28
CA ALA A 8 52.01 26.43 -17.69
C ALA A 8 51.60 25.97 -16.27
N ALA A 9 52.01 26.78 -15.28
CA ALA A 9 51.60 26.59 -13.89
C ALA A 9 50.11 26.94 -13.74
N ALA A 10 49.29 25.93 -13.45
CA ALA A 10 47.90 26.13 -13.09
C ALA A 10 47.83 26.50 -11.60
N ALA A 11 47.52 27.77 -11.32
CA ALA A 11 47.23 28.23 -9.97
C ALA A 11 45.82 27.73 -9.57
N LEU A 12 45.74 26.80 -8.60
CA LEU A 12 44.51 26.28 -8.03
C LEU A 12 43.98 27.33 -7.01
N LEU A 13 43.00 28.13 -7.42
CA LEU A 13 42.26 29.00 -6.52
C LEU A 13 41.28 28.14 -5.69
N ILE A 14 41.64 27.86 -4.43
CA ILE A 14 40.76 27.26 -3.45
C ILE A 14 39.82 28.36 -2.94
N VAL A 15 38.61 28.42 -3.48
CA VAL A 15 37.51 29.23 -2.92
C VAL A 15 36.95 28.46 -1.74
N THR A 16 37.32 28.82 -0.53
CA THR A 16 36.67 28.34 0.69
C THR A 16 35.31 29.03 0.83
N ALA A 17 34.25 28.41 0.36
CA ALA A 17 32.90 28.83 0.66
C ALA A 17 32.62 28.50 2.14
N THR A 18 32.66 29.51 3.00
CA THR A 18 32.14 29.42 4.35
C THR A 18 30.61 29.42 4.26
N ALA A 19 30.02 28.24 4.24
CA ALA A 19 28.57 28.07 4.42
C ALA A 19 28.25 28.50 5.86
N ALA A 20 27.66 29.69 6.02
CA ALA A 20 27.00 30.04 7.26
C ALA A 20 25.88 29.00 7.52
N PRO A 21 25.76 28.46 8.75
CA PRO A 21 24.63 27.60 9.05
C PRO A 21 23.35 28.43 8.88
N ALA A 22 22.50 28.02 7.93
CA ALA A 22 21.13 28.51 7.88
C ALA A 22 20.49 28.10 9.21
N THR A 23 20.29 29.05 10.08
CA THR A 23 19.40 28.88 11.24
C THR A 23 18.01 28.63 10.66
N VAL A 24 17.62 27.34 10.58
CA VAL A 24 16.22 26.96 10.48
C VAL A 24 15.60 27.58 11.72
N ALA A 25 14.87 28.69 11.55
CA ALA A 25 14.01 29.20 12.58
C ALA A 25 13.09 28.04 12.96
N ALA A 26 13.32 27.47 14.14
CA ALA A 26 12.38 26.53 14.71
C ALA A 26 11.04 27.28 14.75
N GLN A 27 10.09 26.83 13.91
CA GLN A 27 8.71 27.27 14.06
C GLN A 27 8.35 26.91 15.49
N GLU A 28 8.11 27.94 16.30
CA GLU A 28 7.57 27.73 17.65
C GLU A 28 6.38 26.78 17.48
N PRO A 29 6.29 25.69 18.28
CA PRO A 29 5.11 24.87 18.29
C PRO A 29 3.94 25.82 18.53
N MET A 30 3.05 25.96 17.52
CA MET A 30 1.83 26.72 17.67
C MET A 30 1.12 26.13 18.90
N THR A 31 1.24 26.80 20.04
CA THR A 31 0.39 26.49 21.17
C THR A 31 -1.04 26.51 20.61
N PRO A 32 -1.83 25.43 20.81
CA PRO A 32 -3.25 25.50 20.47
C PRO A 32 -3.74 26.80 21.10
N ARG A 33 -4.17 27.75 20.28
CA ARG A 33 -5.00 28.79 20.78
C ARG A 33 -6.22 28.04 21.32
N SER A 34 -6.15 27.65 22.60
CA SER A 34 -7.35 27.28 23.32
C SER A 34 -8.31 28.38 22.93
N ALA A 35 -9.39 28.01 22.22
CA ALA A 35 -10.42 28.98 21.94
C ALA A 35 -10.85 29.49 23.29
N ALA A 36 -10.18 30.56 23.74
CA ALA A 36 -10.57 31.29 24.91
C ALA A 36 -12.03 31.55 24.61
N ILE A 37 -12.89 30.99 25.46
CA ILE A 37 -14.33 31.22 25.34
C ILE A 37 -14.42 32.70 25.41
N ASP A 38 -14.46 33.35 24.25
CA ASP A 38 -14.76 34.76 24.22
C ASP A 38 -16.14 34.84 24.84
N SER A 39 -16.22 35.48 26.01
CA SER A 39 -17.48 35.63 26.77
C SER A 39 -18.56 36.36 25.97
N GLN A 40 -18.17 36.92 24.83
CA GLN A 40 -19.04 37.59 23.88
C GLN A 40 -19.49 36.68 22.71
N TYR A 41 -19.01 35.42 22.66
CA TYR A 41 -19.36 34.50 21.58
C TYR A 41 -20.50 33.56 22.00
N THR A 42 -21.72 33.91 21.63
CA THR A 42 -22.93 33.32 22.20
C THR A 42 -23.38 32.01 21.57
N CYS A 43 -23.00 31.74 20.29
CA CYS A 43 -23.38 30.51 19.61
C CYS A 43 -23.08 29.24 20.42
N ILE A 44 -21.91 29.19 21.06
CA ILE A 44 -21.45 28.02 21.84
C ILE A 44 -22.19 27.83 23.17
N ILE A 45 -22.92 28.84 23.62
CA ILE A 45 -23.69 28.76 24.88
C ILE A 45 -24.96 27.93 24.66
N CYS A 46 -25.60 28.12 23.50
CA CYS A 46 -26.80 27.39 23.12
C CYS A 46 -26.50 26.07 22.36
N HIS A 47 -25.45 26.05 21.50
CA HIS A 47 -25.07 24.89 20.67
C HIS A 47 -23.85 24.18 21.24
N ILE A 48 -23.91 23.77 22.50
CA ILE A 48 -22.79 23.16 23.23
C ILE A 48 -22.34 21.81 22.65
N ASP A 49 -23.29 21.05 22.12
CA ASP A 49 -23.04 19.77 21.44
C ASP A 49 -22.20 19.96 20.18
N LYS A 50 -22.54 20.92 19.34
CA LYS A 50 -21.80 21.25 18.13
C LYS A 50 -20.42 21.83 18.41
N ARG A 51 -20.30 22.57 19.54
CA ARG A 51 -19.00 23.05 20.01
C ARG A 51 -18.04 21.89 20.31
N ALA A 52 -18.52 20.85 20.98
CA ALA A 52 -17.69 19.69 21.36
C ALA A 52 -17.08 19.01 20.14
N ASP A 53 -17.84 18.93 19.06
CA ASP A 53 -17.38 18.38 17.78
C ASP A 53 -16.43 19.35 17.06
N PHE A 54 -16.82 20.60 16.93
CA PHE A 54 -16.08 21.63 16.18
C PHE A 54 -14.67 21.88 16.72
N VAL A 55 -14.49 21.91 18.05
CA VAL A 55 -13.17 22.16 18.66
C VAL A 55 -12.15 21.04 18.41
N GLN A 56 -12.57 19.88 17.92
CA GLN A 56 -11.70 18.80 17.54
C GLN A 56 -11.19 18.92 16.10
N GLY A 57 -11.82 19.79 15.28
CA GLY A 57 -11.53 19.92 13.85
C GLY A 57 -10.48 20.99 13.52
N VAL A 58 -9.87 20.87 12.35
CA VAL A 58 -8.83 21.79 11.84
C VAL A 58 -9.31 23.22 11.70
N HIS A 59 -10.58 23.45 11.43
CA HIS A 59 -11.14 24.78 11.25
C HIS A 59 -11.11 25.58 12.57
N SER A 60 -11.44 24.93 13.68
CA SER A 60 -11.30 25.53 15.02
C SER A 60 -9.84 25.88 15.34
N GLU A 61 -8.90 24.98 15.04
CA GLU A 61 -7.47 25.22 15.24
C GLU A 61 -6.94 26.41 14.42
N ARG A 62 -7.55 26.68 13.26
CA ARG A 62 -7.22 27.80 12.38
C ARG A 62 -7.97 29.09 12.72
N GLY A 63 -8.75 29.10 13.79
CA GLY A 63 -9.43 30.28 14.32
C GLY A 63 -10.78 30.58 13.66
N MET A 64 -11.31 29.67 12.83
CA MET A 64 -12.67 29.79 12.31
C MET A 64 -13.70 29.66 13.42
N ARG A 65 -14.87 30.26 13.18
CA ARG A 65 -15.99 30.32 14.11
C ARG A 65 -17.26 29.82 13.44
N CYS A 66 -18.30 29.55 14.23
CA CYS A 66 -19.57 29.05 13.68
C CYS A 66 -20.18 30.01 12.65
N HIS A 67 -20.13 31.31 12.89
CA HIS A 67 -20.69 32.33 12.00
C HIS A 67 -19.92 32.50 10.69
N ASP A 68 -18.66 32.09 10.60
CA ASP A 68 -17.91 32.09 9.32
C ASP A 68 -18.54 31.13 8.31
N CYS A 69 -19.25 30.09 8.79
CA CYS A 69 -19.95 29.13 7.96
C CYS A 69 -21.48 29.35 7.96
N HIS A 70 -22.06 29.70 9.11
CA HIS A 70 -23.51 29.77 9.26
C HIS A 70 -24.07 31.17 9.19
N GLY A 71 -23.23 32.23 9.20
CA GLY A 71 -23.66 33.60 9.35
C GLY A 71 -24.22 33.88 10.76
N GLY A 72 -25.01 34.92 10.88
CA GLY A 72 -25.66 35.31 12.12
C GLY A 72 -24.83 36.23 12.99
N ASP A 73 -25.43 36.76 14.07
CA ASP A 73 -24.78 37.66 15.04
C ASP A 73 -24.23 36.85 16.23
N PRO A 74 -22.89 36.64 16.33
CA PRO A 74 -22.29 35.88 17.40
C PRO A 74 -22.30 36.59 18.77
N THR A 75 -22.81 37.82 18.87
CA THR A 75 -22.85 38.62 20.09
C THR A 75 -24.25 38.70 20.68
N ALA A 76 -25.28 38.33 19.94
CA ALA A 76 -26.65 38.36 20.42
C ALA A 76 -26.96 37.20 21.39
N PHE A 77 -27.66 37.49 22.49
CA PHE A 77 -28.02 36.50 23.51
C PHE A 77 -29.42 35.92 23.39
N ASP A 78 -30.16 36.29 22.35
CA ASP A 78 -31.48 35.75 22.05
C ASP A 78 -31.53 35.20 20.62
N VAL A 79 -32.47 34.29 20.40
CA VAL A 79 -32.61 33.57 19.11
C VAL A 79 -32.87 34.53 17.95
N ALA A 80 -33.72 35.55 18.16
CA ALA A 80 -34.08 36.46 17.08
C ALA A 80 -32.89 37.35 16.67
N GLY A 81 -32.10 37.81 17.63
CA GLY A 81 -30.87 38.56 17.36
C GLY A 81 -29.80 37.70 16.70
N ALA A 82 -29.53 36.54 17.27
CA ALA A 82 -28.48 35.65 16.75
C ALA A 82 -28.75 35.12 15.35
N HIS A 83 -30.00 34.82 14.99
CA HIS A 83 -30.40 34.21 13.74
C HIS A 83 -31.17 35.15 12.79
N GLY A 84 -31.35 36.41 13.20
CA GLY A 84 -32.17 37.37 12.43
C GLY A 84 -31.45 38.10 11.30
N SER A 85 -30.13 37.95 11.18
CA SER A 85 -29.37 38.59 10.11
C SER A 85 -29.61 37.90 8.75
N LEU A 86 -29.49 38.69 7.66
CA LEU A 86 -29.74 38.20 6.31
C LEU A 86 -28.72 37.14 5.81
N ASP A 87 -27.56 37.09 6.46
CA ASP A 87 -26.49 36.15 6.16
C ASP A 87 -26.60 34.83 6.96
N PHE A 88 -27.55 34.73 7.88
CA PHE A 88 -27.78 33.50 8.63
C PHE A 88 -28.44 32.43 7.74
N ILE A 89 -27.73 31.35 7.45
CA ILE A 89 -28.22 30.29 6.57
C ILE A 89 -28.77 29.06 7.32
N GLY A 90 -28.61 28.99 8.63
CA GLY A 90 -28.99 27.82 9.43
C GLY A 90 -28.25 26.54 9.00
N PRO A 91 -28.91 25.36 9.06
CA PRO A 91 -28.36 24.13 8.49
C PRO A 91 -28.35 24.25 6.95
N PRO A 92 -27.17 24.27 6.31
CA PRO A 92 -27.10 24.40 4.84
C PRO A 92 -27.66 23.16 4.14
N THR A 93 -28.28 23.35 3.00
CA THR A 93 -28.62 22.28 2.09
C THR A 93 -27.34 21.66 1.52
N LYS A 94 -27.40 20.45 0.92
CA LYS A 94 -26.22 19.82 0.31
C LYS A 94 -25.55 20.70 -0.75
N ILE A 95 -26.32 21.41 -1.56
CA ILE A 95 -25.79 22.33 -2.59
C ILE A 95 -25.13 23.53 -1.93
N GLN A 96 -25.78 24.16 -0.94
CA GLN A 96 -25.19 25.26 -0.17
C GLN A 96 -23.92 24.82 0.58
N THR A 97 -23.85 23.57 1.04
CA THR A 97 -22.62 23.01 1.65
C THR A 97 -21.45 23.01 0.67
N VAL A 98 -21.68 22.62 -0.59
CA VAL A 98 -20.64 22.67 -1.62
C VAL A 98 -20.16 24.09 -1.87
N GLU A 99 -21.09 25.04 -2.01
CA GLU A 99 -20.78 26.46 -2.22
C GLU A 99 -20.01 27.06 -1.04
N LEU A 100 -20.44 26.75 0.17
CA LEU A 100 -19.82 27.19 1.40
C LEU A 100 -18.37 26.70 1.53
N CYS A 101 -18.12 25.41 1.36
CA CYS A 101 -16.78 24.88 1.38
C CYS A 101 -15.90 25.47 0.28
N ALA A 102 -16.47 25.59 -0.92
CA ALA A 102 -15.78 26.09 -2.11
C ALA A 102 -15.41 27.58 -2.00
N SER A 103 -16.15 28.40 -1.24
CA SER A 103 -15.85 29.82 -1.07
C SER A 103 -14.44 30.08 -0.54
N CYS A 104 -13.92 29.16 0.25
CA CYS A 104 -12.54 29.20 0.76
C CYS A 104 -11.64 28.18 0.02
N HIS A 105 -12.08 26.92 -0.12
CA HIS A 105 -11.27 25.83 -0.67
C HIS A 105 -11.02 25.94 -2.18
N SER A 106 -11.65 26.86 -2.88
CA SER A 106 -11.33 27.17 -4.29
C SER A 106 -10.54 28.47 -4.44
N ASP A 107 -10.22 29.16 -3.34
CA ASP A 107 -9.44 30.39 -3.35
C ASP A 107 -7.94 30.09 -3.16
N PRO A 108 -7.10 30.32 -4.19
CA PRO A 108 -5.67 30.04 -4.12
C PRO A 108 -4.94 30.94 -3.15
N ASP A 109 -5.40 32.15 -2.90
CA ASP A 109 -4.75 33.10 -1.99
C ASP A 109 -5.03 32.72 -0.53
N MET A 110 -6.20 32.18 -0.24
CA MET A 110 -6.54 31.65 1.08
C MET A 110 -5.85 30.30 1.34
N MET A 111 -5.85 29.38 0.38
CA MET A 111 -5.39 27.99 0.60
C MET A 111 -3.88 27.83 0.53
N ARG A 112 -3.15 28.71 -0.15
CA ARG A 112 -1.69 28.65 -0.29
C ARG A 112 -0.96 28.61 1.05
N GLN A 113 -1.40 29.41 2.02
CA GLN A 113 -0.80 29.47 3.35
C GLN A 113 -0.89 28.14 4.13
N TYR A 114 -1.85 27.29 3.76
CA TYR A 114 -2.05 25.97 4.37
C TYR A 114 -1.45 24.82 3.52
N GLY A 115 -0.86 25.13 2.38
CA GLY A 115 -0.32 24.14 1.46
C GLY A 115 -1.39 23.25 0.79
N LEU A 116 -2.63 23.75 0.73
CA LEU A 116 -3.76 23.03 0.13
C LEU A 116 -3.94 23.39 -1.34
N GLY A 117 -4.25 22.38 -2.16
CA GLY A 117 -4.71 22.60 -3.53
C GLY A 117 -6.10 23.24 -3.57
N VAL A 118 -6.50 23.74 -4.73
CA VAL A 118 -7.80 24.42 -4.93
C VAL A 118 -8.66 23.75 -6.02
N GLY A 119 -8.24 22.54 -6.44
CA GLY A 119 -8.92 21.79 -7.50
C GLY A 119 -10.17 21.02 -7.06
N GLN A 120 -10.40 20.89 -5.76
CA GLN A 120 -11.40 19.99 -5.19
C GLN A 120 -12.80 20.22 -5.72
N LEU A 121 -13.23 21.48 -5.86
CA LEU A 121 -14.54 21.81 -6.42
C LEU A 121 -14.66 21.44 -7.91
N ALA A 122 -13.62 21.73 -8.70
CA ALA A 122 -13.60 21.41 -10.12
C ALA A 122 -13.63 19.89 -10.33
N GLU A 123 -12.85 19.16 -9.55
CA GLU A 123 -12.83 17.69 -9.52
C GLU A 123 -14.19 17.13 -9.11
N PHE A 124 -14.79 17.66 -8.02
CA PHE A 124 -16.10 17.21 -7.54
C PHE A 124 -17.18 17.44 -8.61
N ARG A 125 -17.21 18.61 -9.26
CA ARG A 125 -18.15 18.89 -10.37
C ARG A 125 -18.00 17.91 -11.52
N SER A 126 -16.78 17.46 -11.82
CA SER A 126 -16.54 16.48 -12.89
C SER A 126 -16.87 15.04 -12.48
N SER A 127 -17.01 14.77 -11.19
CA SER A 127 -17.34 13.45 -10.65
C SER A 127 -18.82 13.08 -10.90
N ARG A 128 -19.13 11.76 -10.86
CA ARG A 128 -20.53 11.36 -10.92
C ARG A 128 -21.35 11.87 -9.72
N HIS A 129 -20.74 11.94 -8.55
CA HIS A 129 -21.37 12.49 -7.35
C HIS A 129 -21.74 13.97 -7.53
N GLY A 130 -20.81 14.76 -8.05
CA GLY A 130 -21.04 16.18 -8.31
C GLY A 130 -22.09 16.42 -9.41
N GLN A 131 -22.08 15.65 -10.48
CA GLN A 131 -23.11 15.73 -11.54
C GLN A 131 -24.50 15.43 -10.98
N LEU A 132 -24.66 14.33 -10.23
CA LEU A 132 -25.92 13.98 -9.59
C LEU A 132 -26.42 15.11 -8.68
N LEU A 133 -25.56 15.64 -7.81
CA LEU A 133 -25.96 16.67 -6.85
C LEU A 133 -26.21 18.03 -7.49
N LEU A 134 -25.29 18.51 -8.34
CA LEU A 134 -25.27 19.89 -8.80
C LEU A 134 -26.03 20.11 -10.12
N GLU A 135 -26.06 19.08 -10.99
CA GLU A 135 -26.74 19.19 -12.32
C GLU A 135 -28.11 18.52 -12.29
N GLU A 136 -28.20 17.31 -11.68
CA GLU A 136 -29.46 16.55 -11.62
C GLU A 136 -30.28 16.86 -10.35
N HIS A 137 -29.73 17.62 -9.41
CA HIS A 137 -30.34 17.96 -8.11
C HIS A 137 -30.78 16.76 -7.29
N ASP A 138 -30.04 15.64 -7.39
CA ASP A 138 -30.31 14.44 -6.62
C ASP A 138 -29.73 14.57 -5.19
N MET A 139 -30.61 14.80 -4.22
CA MET A 139 -30.25 14.96 -2.81
C MET A 139 -29.75 13.65 -2.14
N ASN A 140 -29.82 12.50 -2.82
CA ASN A 140 -29.21 11.26 -2.33
C ASN A 140 -27.69 11.23 -2.62
N ALA A 141 -27.21 12.02 -3.58
CA ALA A 141 -25.79 12.15 -3.85
C ALA A 141 -25.05 12.76 -2.64
N PRO A 142 -23.79 12.36 -2.38
CA PRO A 142 -23.00 12.92 -1.29
C PRO A 142 -22.58 14.36 -1.57
N THR A 143 -22.32 15.10 -0.48
CA THR A 143 -21.66 16.40 -0.49
C THR A 143 -20.33 16.31 0.27
N CYS A 144 -19.61 17.41 0.45
CA CYS A 144 -18.30 17.46 1.12
C CYS A 144 -18.34 16.84 2.51
N THR A 145 -19.38 17.16 3.30
CA THR A 145 -19.52 16.71 4.69
C THR A 145 -19.86 15.23 4.84
N ASP A 146 -20.36 14.59 3.80
CA ASP A 146 -20.64 13.14 3.83
C ASP A 146 -19.33 12.31 3.87
N CYS A 147 -18.21 12.90 3.41
CA CYS A 147 -16.89 12.29 3.47
C CYS A 147 -16.02 12.88 4.58
N HIS A 148 -16.07 14.21 4.79
CA HIS A 148 -15.16 14.94 5.66
C HIS A 148 -15.73 15.29 7.04
N ASP A 149 -16.98 14.92 7.34
CA ASP A 149 -17.77 15.47 8.45
C ASP A 149 -18.12 16.95 8.28
N ALA A 150 -19.04 17.44 9.14
CA ALA A 150 -19.49 18.81 9.12
C ALA A 150 -18.74 19.68 10.13
N HIS A 151 -18.59 19.23 11.37
CA HIS A 151 -18.00 19.97 12.46
C HIS A 151 -16.64 19.43 12.89
N THR A 152 -16.47 18.09 12.95
CA THR A 152 -15.20 17.43 13.26
C THR A 152 -14.41 17.16 11.98
N ILE A 153 -14.07 18.21 11.22
CA ILE A 153 -13.29 18.06 10.00
C ILE A 153 -11.83 17.84 10.38
N LEU A 154 -11.31 16.63 10.12
CA LEU A 154 -9.95 16.22 10.44
C LEU A 154 -9.09 16.07 9.18
N PRO A 155 -7.78 16.31 9.25
CA PRO A 155 -6.89 16.13 8.11
C PRO A 155 -6.78 14.64 7.74
N PRO A 156 -6.45 14.31 6.47
CA PRO A 156 -6.38 12.91 6.01
C PRO A 156 -5.34 12.03 6.72
N ASN A 157 -4.38 12.63 7.41
CA ASN A 157 -3.36 11.92 8.19
C ASN A 157 -3.72 11.72 9.67
N ASP A 158 -4.86 12.19 10.14
CA ASP A 158 -5.38 11.88 11.47
C ASP A 158 -6.18 10.57 11.41
N ALA A 159 -5.82 9.59 12.24
CA ALA A 159 -6.45 8.26 12.24
C ALA A 159 -7.96 8.28 12.56
N ARG A 160 -8.46 9.37 13.13
CA ARG A 160 -9.89 9.58 13.42
C ARG A 160 -10.65 10.13 12.21
N SER A 161 -9.95 10.66 11.20
CA SER A 161 -10.57 11.24 10.00
C SER A 161 -11.32 10.16 9.21
N ASN A 162 -12.51 10.45 8.72
CA ASN A 162 -13.26 9.58 7.83
C ASN A 162 -12.53 9.31 6.50
N VAL A 163 -11.60 10.17 6.12
CA VAL A 163 -10.77 10.04 4.92
C VAL A 163 -9.34 9.56 5.21
N TYR A 164 -9.09 9.06 6.43
CA TYR A 164 -7.86 8.34 6.73
C TYR A 164 -7.82 7.00 5.97
N PRO A 165 -6.67 6.49 5.51
CA PRO A 165 -6.60 5.32 4.62
C PRO A 165 -7.44 4.12 5.06
N THR A 166 -7.41 3.74 6.34
CA THR A 166 -8.20 2.60 6.84
C THR A 166 -9.69 2.91 6.95
N ASN A 167 -10.11 4.18 7.00
CA ASN A 167 -11.49 4.60 7.19
C ASN A 167 -12.21 4.88 5.87
N ILE A 168 -11.47 5.15 4.77
CA ILE A 168 -12.04 5.45 3.45
C ILE A 168 -13.03 4.38 3.00
N VAL A 169 -12.69 3.11 3.18
CA VAL A 169 -13.55 1.98 2.78
C VAL A 169 -14.90 2.04 3.50
N ALA A 170 -14.88 2.29 4.82
CA ALA A 170 -16.10 2.43 5.61
C ALA A 170 -16.89 3.70 5.23
N THR A 171 -16.21 4.77 4.87
CA THR A 171 -16.83 6.01 4.40
C THR A 171 -17.59 5.81 3.09
N CYS A 172 -17.00 5.13 2.11
CA CYS A 172 -17.68 4.77 0.86
C CYS A 172 -18.81 3.78 1.11
N ALA A 173 -18.60 2.79 1.99
CA ALA A 173 -19.54 1.73 2.32
C ALA A 173 -20.88 2.25 2.86
N ARG A 174 -20.89 3.38 3.56
CA ARG A 174 -22.14 3.99 4.11
C ARG A 174 -23.25 4.13 3.07
N CYS A 175 -22.88 4.33 1.80
CA CYS A 175 -23.84 4.40 0.70
C CYS A 175 -23.71 3.19 -0.22
N HIS A 176 -22.47 2.78 -0.58
CA HIS A 176 -22.25 1.75 -1.59
C HIS A 176 -22.57 0.31 -1.12
N GLU A 177 -22.78 0.08 0.18
CA GLU A 177 -23.36 -1.17 0.72
C GLU A 177 -24.88 -1.05 0.97
N ASP A 178 -25.47 0.16 0.84
CA ASP A 178 -26.94 0.34 0.96
C ASP A 178 -27.62 -0.13 -0.32
N ARG A 179 -28.20 -1.31 -0.26
CA ARG A 179 -28.88 -1.92 -1.39
C ARG A 179 -30.05 -1.06 -1.92
N GLN A 180 -30.86 -0.49 -1.01
CA GLN A 180 -32.04 0.29 -1.40
C GLN A 180 -31.62 1.57 -2.12
N LEU A 181 -30.53 2.19 -1.68
CA LEU A 181 -29.97 3.39 -2.32
C LEU A 181 -29.33 3.04 -3.66
N MET A 182 -28.45 2.02 -3.71
CA MET A 182 -27.68 1.67 -4.90
C MET A 182 -28.54 1.07 -6.02
N GLU A 183 -29.63 0.40 -5.70
CA GLU A 183 -30.57 -0.14 -6.69
C GLU A 183 -31.14 0.97 -7.60
N ARG A 184 -31.33 2.20 -7.08
CA ARG A 184 -31.79 3.35 -7.85
C ARG A 184 -30.83 3.74 -9.00
N TYR A 185 -29.56 3.44 -8.83
CA TYR A 185 -28.50 3.77 -9.78
C TYR A 185 -28.01 2.57 -10.58
N GLY A 186 -28.58 1.39 -10.35
CA GLY A 186 -28.13 0.14 -10.98
C GLY A 186 -26.72 -0.26 -10.59
N ILE A 187 -26.27 0.12 -9.38
CA ILE A 187 -24.93 -0.17 -8.87
C ILE A 187 -24.99 -1.40 -7.96
N PRO A 188 -24.18 -2.45 -8.19
CA PRO A 188 -24.04 -3.56 -7.25
C PRO A 188 -23.58 -3.09 -5.88
N THR A 189 -23.77 -3.91 -4.83
CA THR A 189 -23.41 -3.56 -3.43
C THR A 189 -22.36 -4.48 -2.81
N ASP A 190 -21.72 -5.30 -3.62
CA ASP A 190 -20.75 -6.31 -3.20
C ASP A 190 -19.28 -5.83 -3.34
N GLN A 191 -19.06 -4.64 -3.94
CA GLN A 191 -17.72 -4.11 -4.20
C GLN A 191 -16.87 -3.97 -2.92
N VAL A 192 -17.49 -3.55 -1.83
CA VAL A 192 -16.77 -3.34 -0.55
C VAL A 192 -16.38 -4.68 0.08
N GLU A 193 -17.28 -5.67 0.02
CA GLU A 193 -16.99 -7.03 0.47
C GLU A 193 -15.86 -7.64 -0.35
N GLN A 194 -15.94 -7.56 -1.68
CA GLN A 194 -14.90 -8.02 -2.60
C GLN A 194 -13.56 -7.33 -2.32
N PHE A 195 -13.56 -5.99 -2.12
CA PHE A 195 -12.35 -5.26 -1.81
C PHE A 195 -11.71 -5.72 -0.49
N ARG A 196 -12.51 -5.92 0.57
CA ARG A 196 -12.00 -6.40 1.86
C ARG A 196 -11.34 -7.77 1.75
N ALA A 197 -11.87 -8.66 0.91
CA ALA A 197 -11.31 -9.98 0.64
C ALA A 197 -10.10 -9.94 -0.32
N SER A 198 -9.92 -8.86 -1.08
CA SER A 198 -8.87 -8.71 -2.09
C SER A 198 -7.45 -8.69 -1.49
N ALA A 199 -6.45 -8.92 -2.34
CA ALA A 199 -5.03 -8.76 -1.96
C ALA A 199 -4.74 -7.36 -1.39
N HIS A 200 -5.37 -6.31 -1.93
CA HIS A 200 -5.23 -4.94 -1.45
C HIS A 200 -5.90 -4.73 -0.09
N GLY A 201 -7.12 -5.25 0.09
CA GLY A 201 -7.83 -5.19 1.37
C GLY A 201 -7.11 -5.95 2.48
N VAL A 202 -6.61 -7.15 2.19
CA VAL A 202 -5.80 -7.93 3.13
C VAL A 202 -4.50 -7.19 3.48
N ALA A 203 -3.80 -6.61 2.48
CA ALA A 203 -2.60 -5.81 2.75
C ALA A 203 -2.90 -4.62 3.68
N LEU A 204 -4.01 -3.93 3.46
CA LEU A 204 -4.40 -2.76 4.26
C LEU A 204 -4.84 -3.15 5.67
N PHE A 205 -5.80 -4.07 5.79
CA PHE A 205 -6.50 -4.33 7.05
C PHE A 205 -5.84 -5.41 7.91
N VAL A 206 -5.22 -6.42 7.29
CA VAL A 206 -4.60 -7.53 8.02
C VAL A 206 -3.13 -7.25 8.27
N HIS A 207 -2.42 -6.72 7.26
CA HIS A 207 -0.98 -6.48 7.38
C HIS A 207 -0.62 -5.04 7.77
N GLY A 208 -1.61 -4.13 7.88
CA GLY A 208 -1.38 -2.73 8.25
C GLY A 208 -0.53 -1.96 7.24
N ASN A 209 -0.55 -2.36 5.98
CA ASN A 209 0.21 -1.70 4.93
C ASN A 209 -0.57 -0.50 4.38
N PHE A 210 -0.31 0.69 4.90
CA PHE A 210 -0.95 1.94 4.46
C PHE A 210 -0.56 2.40 3.05
N ALA A 211 0.40 1.75 2.39
CA ALA A 211 0.70 1.95 0.98
C ALA A 211 -0.23 1.15 0.06
N ALA A 212 -1.02 0.21 0.60
CA ALA A 212 -2.03 -0.49 -0.17
C ALA A 212 -3.11 0.50 -0.65
N PRO A 213 -3.59 0.37 -1.92
CA PRO A 213 -4.60 1.26 -2.44
C PRO A 213 -5.94 1.06 -1.73
N THR A 214 -6.74 2.12 -1.74
CA THR A 214 -8.13 2.14 -1.31
C THR A 214 -9.05 2.52 -2.48
N CYS A 215 -10.34 2.68 -2.25
CA CYS A 215 -11.30 3.05 -3.30
C CYS A 215 -10.83 4.26 -4.12
N ILE A 216 -10.32 5.31 -3.46
CA ILE A 216 -9.91 6.56 -4.10
C ILE A 216 -8.67 6.44 -5.01
N ASN A 217 -7.84 5.45 -4.82
CA ASN A 217 -6.64 5.26 -5.65
C ASN A 217 -7.00 4.75 -7.06
N CYS A 218 -8.15 4.07 -7.18
CA CYS A 218 -8.66 3.58 -8.46
C CYS A 218 -9.71 4.52 -9.05
N HIS A 219 -10.59 5.07 -8.21
CA HIS A 219 -11.73 5.88 -8.64
C HIS A 219 -11.49 7.39 -8.58
N GLY A 220 -10.43 7.85 -7.92
CA GLY A 220 -10.22 9.25 -7.57
C GLY A 220 -10.92 9.62 -6.25
N SER A 221 -10.47 10.70 -5.63
CA SER A 221 -11.08 11.24 -4.41
C SER A 221 -12.25 12.17 -4.73
N HIS A 222 -11.96 13.41 -5.12
CA HIS A 222 -12.99 14.38 -5.46
C HIS A 222 -13.57 14.16 -6.85
N ALA A 223 -12.78 13.67 -7.81
CA ALA A 223 -13.22 13.32 -9.17
C ALA A 223 -13.69 11.85 -9.29
N ALA A 224 -14.36 11.33 -8.27
CA ALA A 224 -14.72 9.91 -8.21
C ALA A 224 -15.56 9.46 -9.42
N LEU A 225 -14.95 8.60 -10.26
CA LEU A 225 -15.53 8.02 -11.47
C LEU A 225 -15.07 6.57 -11.62
N PRO A 226 -15.91 5.70 -12.20
CA PRO A 226 -15.44 4.38 -12.61
C PRO A 226 -14.37 4.53 -13.71
N PRO A 227 -13.22 3.84 -13.61
CA PRO A 227 -12.22 3.83 -14.67
C PRO A 227 -12.81 3.28 -15.96
N ARG A 228 -12.56 3.95 -17.10
CA ARG A 228 -12.95 3.42 -18.41
C ARG A 228 -12.15 2.17 -18.74
N VAL A 229 -12.72 1.25 -19.50
CA VAL A 229 -12.09 -0.02 -19.91
C VAL A 229 -10.66 0.18 -20.44
N THR A 230 -10.45 1.18 -21.31
CA THR A 230 -9.13 1.53 -21.87
C THR A 230 -8.14 2.14 -20.86
N GLN A 231 -8.61 2.51 -19.66
CA GLN A 231 -7.81 3.19 -18.64
C GLN A 231 -7.41 2.25 -17.49
N ILE A 232 -8.03 1.06 -17.38
CA ILE A 232 -7.82 0.12 -16.26
C ILE A 232 -6.33 -0.22 -16.08
N ALA A 233 -5.65 -0.59 -17.15
CA ALA A 233 -4.23 -0.91 -17.07
C ALA A 233 -3.36 0.29 -16.66
N ASN A 234 -3.78 1.52 -16.96
CA ASN A 234 -3.10 2.72 -16.50
C ASN A 234 -3.33 2.97 -15.01
N VAL A 235 -4.52 2.71 -14.50
CA VAL A 235 -4.83 2.81 -13.06
C VAL A 235 -3.99 1.81 -12.26
N CYS A 236 -4.04 0.54 -12.62
CA CYS A 236 -3.22 -0.51 -11.98
C CYS A 236 -1.73 -0.21 -12.11
N GLY A 237 -1.31 0.23 -13.29
CA GLY A 237 0.05 0.55 -13.64
C GLY A 237 0.65 1.79 -12.96
N GLN A 238 -0.10 2.55 -12.16
CA GLN A 238 0.47 3.60 -11.32
C GLN A 238 1.40 3.01 -10.24
N CYS A 239 1.05 1.82 -9.75
CA CYS A 239 1.86 1.08 -8.78
C CYS A 239 2.53 -0.14 -9.41
N HIS A 240 1.83 -0.87 -10.27
CA HIS A 240 2.32 -2.09 -10.94
C HIS A 240 2.98 -1.77 -12.31
N VAL A 241 3.96 -0.86 -12.31
CA VAL A 241 4.58 -0.30 -13.53
C VAL A 241 5.18 -1.38 -14.42
N LEU A 242 5.98 -2.29 -13.84
CA LEU A 242 6.66 -3.35 -14.60
C LEU A 242 5.68 -4.37 -15.17
N VAL A 243 4.67 -4.75 -14.39
CA VAL A 243 3.60 -5.65 -14.83
C VAL A 243 2.84 -5.04 -16.02
N ARG A 244 2.51 -3.74 -15.94
CA ARG A 244 1.87 -3.03 -17.05
C ARG A 244 2.75 -3.04 -18.31
N GLN A 245 4.06 -2.81 -18.16
CA GLN A 245 5.00 -2.84 -19.30
C GLN A 245 5.02 -4.23 -19.95
N ALA A 246 5.14 -5.29 -19.16
CA ALA A 246 5.10 -6.67 -19.65
C ALA A 246 3.78 -6.98 -20.35
N PHE A 247 2.64 -6.61 -19.75
CA PHE A 247 1.31 -6.79 -20.34
C PHE A 247 1.17 -6.11 -21.70
N TYR A 248 1.65 -4.86 -21.85
CA TYR A 248 1.59 -4.16 -23.14
C TYR A 248 2.59 -4.68 -24.17
N ALA A 249 3.67 -5.33 -23.76
CA ALA A 249 4.58 -6.02 -24.67
C ALA A 249 4.00 -7.34 -25.18
N GLY A 250 3.06 -7.93 -24.44
CA GLY A 250 2.43 -9.19 -24.78
C GLY A 250 1.25 -9.06 -25.78
N PRO A 251 0.71 -10.18 -26.23
CA PRO A 251 -0.33 -10.22 -27.26
C PRO A 251 -1.65 -9.55 -26.85
N HIS A 252 -1.95 -9.50 -25.55
CA HIS A 252 -3.17 -8.87 -25.03
C HIS A 252 -3.10 -7.34 -24.98
N GLY A 253 -1.90 -6.74 -25.00
CA GLY A 253 -1.72 -5.30 -24.88
C GLY A 253 -2.40 -4.50 -25.98
N ALA A 254 -2.29 -4.93 -27.23
CA ALA A 254 -2.93 -4.30 -28.37
C ALA A 254 -4.48 -4.35 -28.27
N ALA A 255 -5.04 -5.49 -27.83
CA ALA A 255 -6.48 -5.67 -27.65
C ALA A 255 -7.02 -4.77 -26.53
N ALA A 256 -6.27 -4.61 -25.43
CA ALA A 256 -6.63 -3.74 -24.33
C ALA A 256 -6.59 -2.26 -24.72
N LEU A 257 -5.58 -1.84 -25.49
CA LEU A 257 -5.52 -0.47 -26.02
C LEU A 257 -6.66 -0.15 -26.99
N ALA A 258 -7.11 -1.13 -27.77
CA ALA A 258 -8.26 -1.00 -28.65
C ALA A 258 -9.62 -1.06 -27.92
N GLY A 259 -9.64 -1.32 -26.60
CA GLY A 259 -10.86 -1.47 -25.82
C GLY A 259 -11.61 -2.79 -25.99
N ASN A 260 -10.99 -3.75 -26.65
CA ASN A 260 -11.57 -5.08 -26.91
C ASN A 260 -11.34 -6.07 -25.74
N LEU A 261 -10.47 -5.72 -24.79
CA LEU A 261 -10.17 -6.48 -23.59
C LEU A 261 -10.19 -5.54 -22.37
N PRO A 262 -10.80 -5.93 -21.24
CA PRO A 262 -10.82 -5.12 -20.01
C PRO A 262 -9.45 -4.92 -19.33
N GLY A 263 -8.36 -5.30 -19.98
CA GLY A 263 -7.02 -5.19 -19.41
C GLY A 263 -6.82 -6.11 -18.21
N CYS A 264 -6.21 -5.60 -17.15
CA CYS A 264 -5.84 -6.38 -15.97
C CYS A 264 -7.04 -7.11 -15.33
N THR A 265 -8.22 -6.48 -15.33
CA THR A 265 -9.42 -7.04 -14.67
C THR A 265 -10.07 -8.20 -15.45
N ALA A 266 -9.61 -8.49 -16.68
CA ALA A 266 -10.05 -9.69 -17.40
C ALA A 266 -9.58 -10.99 -16.71
N CYS A 267 -8.42 -10.93 -16.04
CA CYS A 267 -7.83 -12.07 -15.36
C CYS A 267 -7.93 -11.94 -13.82
N HIS A 268 -7.79 -10.72 -13.28
CA HIS A 268 -7.67 -10.47 -11.85
C HIS A 268 -8.96 -9.96 -11.18
N SER A 269 -10.09 -9.94 -11.88
CA SER A 269 -11.33 -9.27 -11.45
C SER A 269 -11.11 -7.76 -11.15
N ASN A 270 -12.14 -7.05 -10.71
CA ASN A 270 -12.02 -5.63 -10.42
C ASN A 270 -11.86 -5.36 -8.91
N HIS A 271 -12.92 -5.42 -8.11
CA HIS A 271 -12.80 -5.12 -6.68
C HIS A 271 -12.16 -6.25 -5.88
N GLY A 272 -12.33 -7.50 -6.28
CA GLY A 272 -11.70 -8.66 -5.68
C GLY A 272 -10.19 -8.75 -5.91
N THR A 273 -9.67 -8.14 -6.98
CA THR A 273 -8.22 -8.06 -7.34
C THR A 273 -7.35 -9.17 -6.73
N GLU A 274 -7.73 -10.42 -6.99
CA GLU A 274 -7.01 -11.58 -6.49
C GLU A 274 -5.82 -11.88 -7.40
N GLY A 275 -4.72 -12.34 -6.80
CA GLY A 275 -3.67 -12.96 -7.58
C GLY A 275 -4.20 -14.26 -8.19
N VAL A 276 -3.88 -14.52 -9.45
CA VAL A 276 -4.14 -15.84 -10.03
C VAL A 276 -3.07 -16.80 -9.52
N PRO A 277 -3.40 -17.75 -8.64
CA PRO A 277 -2.40 -18.68 -8.15
C PRO A 277 -1.93 -19.58 -9.28
N PRO A 278 -0.64 -20.03 -9.29
CA PRO A 278 -0.10 -20.80 -10.39
C PRO A 278 -0.98 -21.97 -10.86
N PRO A 279 -1.63 -22.76 -10.00
CA PRO A 279 -2.49 -23.86 -10.45
C PRO A 279 -3.74 -23.45 -11.26
N GLU A 280 -4.14 -22.17 -11.20
CA GLU A 280 -5.35 -21.64 -11.84
C GLU A 280 -5.05 -20.83 -13.13
N ILE A 281 -3.77 -20.70 -13.52
CA ILE A 281 -3.38 -19.87 -14.66
C ILE A 281 -4.02 -20.39 -15.95
N SER A 282 -3.91 -21.68 -16.23
CA SER A 282 -4.47 -22.28 -17.46
C SER A 282 -5.99 -22.18 -17.54
N GLU A 283 -6.68 -22.34 -16.41
CA GLU A 283 -8.13 -22.16 -16.33
C GLU A 283 -8.52 -20.72 -16.64
N THR A 284 -7.75 -19.74 -16.16
CA THR A 284 -7.98 -18.32 -16.48
C THR A 284 -7.91 -18.05 -17.98
N CYS A 285 -6.98 -18.69 -18.71
CA CYS A 285 -6.87 -18.59 -20.16
C CYS A 285 -8.10 -19.15 -20.88
N THR A 286 -8.62 -20.29 -20.40
CA THR A 286 -9.77 -20.96 -21.02
C THR A 286 -11.12 -20.26 -20.83
N ARG A 287 -11.19 -19.21 -20.02
CA ARG A 287 -12.37 -18.34 -19.95
C ARG A 287 -12.68 -17.64 -21.27
N CYS A 288 -11.66 -17.43 -22.12
CA CYS A 288 -11.79 -16.75 -23.40
C CYS A 288 -11.29 -17.60 -24.59
N HIS A 289 -10.34 -18.49 -24.36
CA HIS A 289 -9.73 -19.33 -25.39
C HIS A 289 -10.25 -20.77 -25.31
N ALA A 290 -10.49 -21.40 -26.45
CA ALA A 290 -10.86 -22.82 -26.47
C ALA A 290 -9.72 -23.68 -25.86
N ALA A 291 -10.06 -24.67 -25.04
CA ALA A 291 -9.10 -25.42 -24.23
C ALA A 291 -7.92 -26.05 -24.99
N GLU A 292 -8.13 -26.46 -26.27
CA GLU A 292 -7.09 -27.05 -27.11
C GLU A 292 -6.46 -26.03 -28.07
N SER A 293 -6.78 -24.76 -27.94
CA SER A 293 -6.21 -23.71 -28.81
C SER A 293 -4.76 -23.39 -28.43
N ALA A 294 -3.95 -22.93 -29.39
CA ALA A 294 -2.59 -22.52 -29.12
C ALA A 294 -2.46 -21.49 -27.97
N PRO A 295 -3.32 -20.46 -27.85
CA PRO A 295 -3.29 -19.55 -26.70
C PRO A 295 -3.57 -20.23 -25.34
N ALA A 296 -4.46 -21.21 -25.29
CA ALA A 296 -4.74 -21.94 -24.06
C ALA A 296 -3.55 -22.83 -23.65
N LEU A 297 -2.86 -23.44 -24.63
CA LEU A 297 -1.64 -24.22 -24.39
C LEU A 297 -0.49 -23.37 -23.83
N VAL A 298 -0.33 -22.13 -24.31
CA VAL A 298 0.60 -21.16 -23.68
C VAL A 298 0.28 -20.98 -22.21
N GLY A 299 -1.00 -20.90 -21.83
CA GLY A 299 -1.41 -20.81 -20.43
C GLY A 299 -0.99 -22.03 -19.60
N VAL A 300 -0.99 -23.22 -20.18
CA VAL A 300 -0.50 -24.45 -19.54
C VAL A 300 1.01 -24.36 -19.30
N GLU A 301 1.78 -23.96 -20.32
CA GLU A 301 3.24 -23.81 -20.19
C GLU A 301 3.62 -22.77 -19.13
N VAL A 302 2.95 -21.60 -19.12
CA VAL A 302 3.14 -20.57 -18.08
C VAL A 302 2.83 -21.13 -16.68
N GLN A 303 1.76 -21.91 -16.56
CA GLN A 303 1.40 -22.58 -15.31
C GLN A 303 2.48 -23.55 -14.84
N GLU A 304 2.97 -24.41 -15.73
CA GLU A 304 4.00 -25.40 -15.41
C GLU A 304 5.29 -24.75 -14.94
N GLU A 305 5.78 -23.73 -15.64
CA GLU A 305 6.98 -22.98 -15.26
C GLU A 305 6.82 -22.28 -13.89
N ALA A 306 5.68 -21.64 -13.65
CA ALA A 306 5.42 -20.97 -12.37
C ALA A 306 5.31 -21.97 -11.21
N MET A 307 4.66 -23.11 -11.42
CA MET A 307 4.55 -24.19 -10.42
C MET A 307 5.89 -24.82 -10.12
N GLN A 308 6.70 -25.09 -11.15
CA GLN A 308 8.03 -25.67 -10.99
C GLN A 308 8.94 -24.73 -10.19
N ALA A 309 8.97 -23.45 -10.54
CA ALA A 309 9.77 -22.47 -9.82
C ALA A 309 9.36 -22.32 -8.33
N ASN A 310 8.06 -22.39 -8.04
CA ASN A 310 7.56 -22.41 -6.66
C ASN A 310 8.04 -23.66 -5.90
N ALA A 311 7.94 -24.83 -6.49
CA ALA A 311 8.37 -26.10 -5.89
C ALA A 311 9.88 -26.09 -5.61
N ASP A 312 10.67 -25.55 -6.54
CA ASP A 312 12.11 -25.41 -6.39
C ASP A 312 12.49 -24.48 -5.25
N LEU A 313 11.82 -23.32 -5.11
CA LEU A 313 12.02 -22.43 -3.98
C LEU A 313 11.65 -23.08 -2.64
N GLN A 314 10.51 -23.73 -2.55
CA GLN A 314 10.07 -24.42 -1.35
C GLN A 314 11.09 -25.50 -0.93
N SER A 315 11.57 -26.31 -1.88
CA SER A 315 12.57 -27.34 -1.59
C SER A 315 13.90 -26.76 -1.11
N ALA A 316 14.29 -25.57 -1.59
CA ALA A 316 15.48 -24.86 -1.14
C ALA A 316 15.31 -24.29 0.27
N GLU A 317 14.13 -23.78 0.61
CA GLU A 317 13.81 -23.29 1.95
C GLU A 317 13.89 -24.41 2.98
N GLU A 318 13.28 -25.56 2.71
CA GLU A 318 13.39 -26.77 3.53
C GLU A 318 14.85 -27.23 3.69
N ALA A 319 15.67 -27.12 2.63
CA ALA A 319 17.09 -27.44 2.70
C ALA A 319 17.85 -26.49 3.63
N ILE A 320 17.53 -25.20 3.60
CA ILE A 320 18.11 -24.20 4.52
C ILE A 320 17.71 -24.47 5.97
N GLU A 321 16.45 -24.81 6.22
CA GLU A 321 15.98 -25.17 7.57
C GLU A 321 16.71 -26.40 8.10
N ARG A 322 16.94 -27.43 7.27
CA ARG A 322 17.75 -28.59 7.61
C ARG A 322 19.17 -28.20 7.99
N LEU A 323 19.82 -27.29 7.24
CA LEU A 323 21.16 -26.79 7.58
C LEU A 323 21.20 -26.12 8.95
N VAL A 324 20.21 -25.28 9.24
CA VAL A 324 20.10 -24.57 10.53
C VAL A 324 19.90 -25.57 11.68
N THR A 325 19.03 -26.55 11.50
CA THR A 325 18.79 -27.62 12.49
C THR A 325 20.02 -28.46 12.75
N LEU A 326 20.90 -28.63 11.76
CA LEU A 326 22.20 -29.29 11.89
C LEU A 326 23.28 -28.41 12.57
N GLY A 327 22.95 -27.19 12.95
CA GLY A 327 23.87 -26.22 13.55
C GLY A 327 24.93 -25.68 12.57
N ARG A 328 24.63 -25.73 11.25
CA ARG A 328 25.53 -25.20 10.21
C ARG A 328 25.23 -23.73 9.93
N ARG A 329 26.25 -22.97 9.52
CA ARG A 329 26.07 -21.57 9.09
C ARG A 329 25.37 -21.55 7.74
N ALA A 330 24.18 -20.94 7.67
CA ALA A 330 23.37 -20.86 6.47
C ALA A 330 23.42 -19.47 5.78
N ALA A 331 24.41 -18.62 6.11
CA ALA A 331 24.44 -17.24 5.62
C ALA A 331 24.61 -17.17 4.09
N ASP A 332 25.54 -17.92 3.50
CA ASP A 332 25.77 -18.00 2.07
C ASP A 332 24.56 -18.60 1.34
N THR A 333 24.01 -19.68 1.89
CA THR A 333 22.84 -20.35 1.36
C THR A 333 21.60 -19.45 1.36
N ARG A 334 21.41 -18.66 2.43
CA ARG A 334 20.34 -17.65 2.50
C ARG A 334 20.56 -16.50 1.50
N PHE A 335 21.79 -16.14 1.22
CA PHE A 335 22.09 -15.15 0.19
C PHE A 335 21.69 -15.68 -1.19
N ARG A 336 22.09 -16.90 -1.55
CA ARG A 336 21.70 -17.56 -2.79
C ARG A 336 20.20 -17.73 -2.91
N TYR A 337 19.52 -18.10 -1.82
CA TYR A 337 18.06 -18.17 -1.79
C TYR A 337 17.39 -16.83 -2.15
N ARG A 338 17.93 -15.72 -1.63
CA ARG A 338 17.43 -14.38 -1.99
C ARG A 338 17.63 -14.07 -3.48
N THR A 339 18.71 -14.54 -4.07
CA THR A 339 18.92 -14.41 -5.53
C THR A 339 17.87 -15.23 -6.30
N ALA A 340 17.64 -16.49 -5.93
CA ALA A 340 16.58 -17.30 -6.52
C ALA A 340 15.19 -16.67 -6.37
N LEU A 341 14.90 -16.09 -5.19
CA LEU A 341 13.64 -15.38 -4.95
C LEU A 341 13.50 -14.13 -5.83
N THR A 342 14.61 -13.47 -6.17
CA THR A 342 14.58 -12.32 -7.10
C THR A 342 14.25 -12.79 -8.52
N ALA A 343 14.89 -13.84 -9.02
CA ALA A 343 14.57 -14.43 -10.33
C ALA A 343 13.11 -14.93 -10.36
N HIS A 344 12.65 -15.61 -9.32
CA HIS A 344 11.25 -16.02 -9.21
C HIS A 344 10.26 -14.86 -9.27
N ARG A 345 10.56 -13.72 -8.64
CA ARG A 345 9.71 -12.52 -8.73
C ARG A 345 9.66 -11.96 -10.17
N GLN A 346 10.72 -12.14 -10.95
CA GLN A 346 10.71 -11.76 -12.37
C GLN A 346 9.79 -12.70 -13.17
N ILE A 347 9.70 -13.99 -12.85
CA ILE A 347 8.71 -14.90 -13.44
C ILE A 347 7.30 -14.33 -13.34
N ALA A 348 6.90 -13.86 -12.14
CA ALA A 348 5.60 -13.24 -11.91
C ALA A 348 5.37 -11.95 -12.74
N LEU A 349 6.42 -11.27 -13.19
CA LEU A 349 6.33 -10.13 -14.09
C LEU A 349 6.25 -10.58 -15.55
N THR A 350 7.18 -11.45 -15.97
CA THR A 350 7.35 -11.91 -17.35
C THR A 350 6.15 -12.71 -17.85
N GLN A 351 5.47 -13.47 -16.98
CA GLN A 351 4.24 -14.19 -17.36
C GLN A 351 3.15 -13.29 -17.97
N HIS A 352 3.17 -11.97 -17.71
CA HIS A 352 2.22 -11.03 -18.31
C HIS A 352 2.56 -10.65 -19.75
N SER A 353 3.78 -10.87 -20.20
CA SER A 353 4.16 -10.73 -21.61
C SER A 353 3.87 -11.98 -22.42
N LEU A 354 3.70 -13.15 -21.77
CA LEU A 354 3.58 -14.47 -22.38
C LEU A 354 4.81 -14.85 -23.25
N ASP A 355 5.99 -14.32 -22.91
CA ASP A 355 7.26 -14.68 -23.52
C ASP A 355 7.76 -15.96 -22.85
N LEU A 356 7.51 -17.11 -23.50
CA LEU A 356 7.86 -18.43 -22.98
C LEU A 356 9.37 -18.67 -22.93
N ASP A 357 10.14 -18.07 -23.84
CA ASP A 357 11.59 -18.22 -23.87
C ASP A 357 12.21 -17.53 -22.65
N GLU A 358 11.85 -16.28 -22.39
CA GLU A 358 12.30 -15.53 -21.20
C GLU A 358 11.83 -16.20 -19.91
N LEU A 359 10.58 -16.67 -19.87
CA LEU A 359 10.01 -17.35 -18.71
C LEU A 359 10.78 -18.64 -18.38
N GLY A 360 11.07 -19.47 -19.40
CA GLY A 360 11.85 -20.68 -19.25
C GLY A 360 13.31 -20.43 -18.83
N ASP A 361 13.93 -19.33 -19.29
CA ASP A 361 15.27 -18.93 -18.84
C ASP A 361 15.28 -18.60 -17.36
N LEU A 362 14.33 -17.81 -16.87
CA LEU A 362 14.16 -17.46 -15.46
C LEU A 362 13.88 -18.69 -14.58
N SER A 363 13.02 -19.60 -15.04
CA SER A 363 12.72 -20.84 -14.34
C SER A 363 13.97 -21.73 -14.22
N ARG A 364 14.76 -21.85 -15.29
CA ARG A 364 16.05 -22.58 -15.26
C ARG A 364 17.06 -21.93 -14.30
N GLU A 365 17.10 -20.60 -14.21
CA GLU A 365 17.95 -19.90 -13.26
C GLU A 365 17.54 -20.24 -11.82
N VAL A 366 16.25 -20.16 -11.48
CA VAL A 366 15.72 -20.57 -10.17
C VAL A 366 16.10 -22.01 -9.87
N ALA A 367 15.84 -22.94 -10.79
CA ALA A 367 16.15 -24.36 -10.63
C ALA A 367 17.65 -24.63 -10.41
N SER A 368 18.53 -23.89 -11.08
CA SER A 368 19.97 -24.01 -10.92
C SER A 368 20.41 -23.59 -9.52
N ILE A 369 20.00 -22.41 -9.07
CA ILE A 369 20.39 -21.87 -7.75
C ILE A 369 19.83 -22.74 -6.62
N THR A 370 18.59 -23.17 -6.73
CA THR A 370 17.92 -23.99 -5.69
C THR A 370 18.52 -25.39 -5.61
N ARG A 371 18.96 -25.97 -6.74
CA ARG A 371 19.69 -27.24 -6.77
C ARG A 371 21.01 -27.13 -6.01
N ASP A 372 21.77 -26.06 -6.22
CA ASP A 372 23.03 -25.83 -5.51
C ASP A 372 22.82 -25.69 -3.99
N ILE A 373 21.71 -25.08 -3.57
CA ILE A 373 21.32 -24.99 -2.17
C ILE A 373 21.03 -26.37 -1.60
N ARG A 374 20.27 -27.20 -2.28
CA ARG A 374 19.95 -28.57 -1.86
C ARG A 374 21.21 -29.44 -1.76
N ASN A 375 22.07 -29.42 -2.77
CA ASN A 375 23.33 -30.15 -2.77
C ASN A 375 24.22 -29.73 -1.59
N SER A 376 24.28 -28.44 -1.29
CA SER A 376 25.04 -27.93 -0.13
C SER A 376 24.49 -28.45 1.19
N ALA A 377 23.18 -28.62 1.30
CA ALA A 377 22.52 -29.17 2.49
C ALA A 377 22.78 -30.69 2.66
N GLU A 378 22.77 -31.42 1.56
CA GLU A 378 23.06 -32.87 1.54
C GLU A 378 24.50 -33.15 1.96
N VAL A 379 25.48 -32.48 1.37
CA VAL A 379 26.91 -32.62 1.74
C VAL A 379 27.11 -32.27 3.21
N ALA A 380 26.43 -31.23 3.74
CA ALA A 380 26.53 -30.87 5.14
C ALA A 380 25.88 -31.90 6.07
N ALA A 381 24.84 -32.60 5.62
CA ALA A 381 24.21 -33.68 6.39
C ALA A 381 25.10 -34.96 6.44
N GLU A 382 25.69 -35.32 5.31
CA GLU A 382 26.61 -36.47 5.21
C GLU A 382 27.86 -36.29 6.12
N GLY A 383 28.49 -35.13 6.07
CA GLY A 383 29.66 -34.84 6.90
C GLY A 383 29.41 -34.91 8.42
N ARG A 384 28.16 -34.91 8.88
CA ARG A 384 27.80 -35.10 10.29
C ARG A 384 28.01 -36.55 10.77
N TRP A 385 27.78 -37.50 9.91
CA TRP A 385 27.99 -38.91 10.22
C TRP A 385 29.48 -39.24 10.32
N GLU A 386 30.30 -38.72 9.42
CA GLU A 386 31.75 -38.92 9.47
C GLU A 386 32.37 -38.37 10.74
N HIS A 387 31.96 -37.15 11.16
CA HIS A 387 32.47 -36.58 12.44
C HIS A 387 32.02 -37.38 13.66
N LYS A 388 30.82 -37.96 13.67
CA LYS A 388 30.36 -38.83 14.76
C LYS A 388 31.17 -40.12 14.82
N LEU A 389 31.48 -40.72 13.67
CA LEU A 389 32.29 -41.91 13.57
C LEU A 389 33.71 -41.69 14.08
N ILE A 390 34.31 -40.53 13.80
CA ILE A 390 35.64 -40.15 14.32
C ILE A 390 35.63 -39.98 15.85
N LEU A 391 34.52 -39.58 16.44
CA LEU A 391 34.39 -39.41 17.89
C LEU A 391 34.23 -40.76 18.65
N ILE A 392 33.81 -41.84 17.99
CA ILE A 392 33.61 -43.15 18.64
C ILE A 392 34.90 -43.66 19.30
N PRO A 393 36.08 -43.69 18.64
CA PRO A 393 37.33 -44.11 19.30
C PRO A 393 37.74 -43.20 20.46
N VAL A 394 37.45 -41.88 20.37
CA VAL A 394 37.73 -40.93 21.47
C VAL A 394 36.89 -41.23 22.70
N TRP A 395 35.59 -41.52 22.50
CA TRP A 395 34.73 -41.93 23.60
C TRP A 395 35.13 -43.28 24.19
N PHE A 396 35.57 -44.24 23.37
CA PHE A 396 36.12 -45.54 23.86
C PHE A 396 37.36 -45.35 24.68
N LEU A 397 38.29 -44.50 24.25
CA LEU A 397 39.51 -44.18 25.00
C LEU A 397 39.21 -43.49 26.34
N ALA A 398 38.29 -42.51 26.33
CA ALA A 398 37.89 -41.81 27.54
C ALA A 398 37.21 -42.75 28.55
N LEU A 399 36.33 -43.63 28.07
CA LEU A 399 35.65 -44.61 28.91
C LEU A 399 36.64 -45.62 29.48
N SER A 400 37.57 -46.13 28.66
CA SER A 400 38.62 -47.06 29.11
C SER A 400 39.53 -46.43 30.14
N ALA A 401 39.93 -45.18 29.94
CA ALA A 401 40.75 -44.45 30.94
C ALA A 401 40.00 -44.25 32.26
N THR A 402 38.71 -43.95 32.21
CA THR A 402 37.86 -43.76 33.40
C THR A 402 37.71 -45.07 34.20
N VAL A 403 37.49 -46.17 33.49
CA VAL A 403 37.37 -47.51 34.08
C VAL A 403 38.75 -47.94 34.74
N LEU A 404 39.86 -47.70 34.04
CA LEU A 404 41.18 -48.00 34.56
C LEU A 404 41.49 -47.18 35.82
N ALA A 405 41.20 -45.88 35.80
CA ALA A 405 41.34 -45.01 36.97
C ALA A 405 40.52 -45.50 38.19
N ALA A 406 39.26 -45.91 37.92
CA ALA A 406 38.34 -46.44 38.93
C ALA A 406 38.94 -47.78 39.57
N PHE A 407 39.51 -48.63 38.69
CA PHE A 407 40.17 -49.85 39.17
C PHE A 407 41.46 -49.55 40.02
N MET A 408 42.30 -48.60 39.60
CA MET A 408 43.48 -48.17 40.36
C MET A 408 43.08 -47.57 41.70
N LEU A 409 42.06 -46.70 41.75
CA LEU A 409 41.55 -46.12 42.99
C LEU A 409 40.99 -47.18 43.97
N ARG A 410 40.33 -48.22 43.43
CA ARG A 410 39.86 -49.35 44.25
C ARG A 410 41.02 -50.19 44.76
N GLY A 411 42.05 -50.39 43.95
CA GLY A 411 43.30 -51.08 44.38
C GLY A 411 44.01 -50.36 45.52
N LEU A 412 44.18 -49.06 45.43
CA LEU A 412 44.80 -48.23 46.46
C LEU A 412 43.99 -48.18 47.75
N ARG A 413 42.66 -48.23 47.71
CA ARG A 413 41.78 -48.31 48.89
C ARG A 413 41.84 -49.67 49.59
N LYS A 414 42.17 -50.77 48.88
CA LYS A 414 42.35 -52.11 49.49
C LYS A 414 43.73 -52.39 50.04
N GLY A 415 44.77 -51.62 49.69
CA GLY A 415 46.12 -51.74 50.18
C GLY A 415 46.40 -50.79 51.34
N ALA A 416 45.43 -50.00 51.81
CA ALA A 416 45.55 -49.06 52.93
C ALA A 416 44.79 -49.53 54.21
N LEU A 417 44.35 -50.75 54.24
CA LEU A 417 43.87 -51.50 55.42
C LEU A 417 44.85 -52.63 55.72
#